data_f68159d42416cdf7c7a8d880e5efd96e
#
_entry.id   f68159d42416cdf7c7a8d880e5efd96e
#
_cell.length_a   1.000
_cell.length_b   1.000
_cell.length_c   1.000
_cell.angle_alpha   90.00
_cell.angle_beta   90.00
_cell.angle_gamma   90.00
#
_symmetry.space_group_name_H-M   'P 1'
#
loop_
_entity.id
_entity.type
_entity.pdbx_description
1 polymer ?
#
loop_
_entity_poly.entity_id
_entity_poly.type
_entity_poly.pdbx_seq_one_letter_code
_entity_poly.pdbx_strand_id
1 'polypeptide(L)'
;MAIEARQAAEQVMRALNGAGFEAYLVGGCVRDLVLGREPKDYDVTTSARPEQVIPLFEKTVSTGASFGVVTVVLDGVNTEVATYRSDGNYADGRHPDIVFYSDTAEQDVSRRDFTINGLLMSYRGSSSVLSEAAPGSPAQASSFTVSPTPDGAIVVDYVGGLDDIRNKNIRCIGNPTHRFTEDALRMLRACRFAAQLGFGVSMETSLAIDRNAALIRKVSVERITAELLRIVSSPHADLGLALLASTGLLDYLPIRDAVKPSLANAMRRLSTFPTTDQDLGMAMLIAGADPCETDNGHLCKEVLKLSSEHSSAIAGALEVRMGLLVNGPFYHDPESHSRFRLKRLMRTPGAMNGVALARQDVLLRREEEGGGGEAELAKQYRERAARQYLDVFDYCMSLTPGDIRPERLVTGDDLIAMGMEPGRGFRIILDAVEDLQLEGRVATRGEALEAAGKMREAVEASTGSGPNPCGEAVPEKG
;
A
#
# COMPACT_ATOMS: atom_id res chain seq x y z
N MET A 1 28.64 13.34 10.96
CA MET A 1 27.79 12.12 11.03
C MET A 1 26.36 12.62 10.98
N ALA A 2 25.51 12.03 10.15
CA ALA A 2 24.10 12.40 10.11
C ALA A 2 23.47 12.11 11.49
N ILE A 3 22.66 13.02 12.02
CA ILE A 3 21.91 12.83 13.26
C ILE A 3 20.82 11.79 13.05
N GLU A 4 20.57 10.92 14.03
CA GLU A 4 19.46 9.97 13.96
C GLU A 4 18.12 10.67 14.29
N ALA A 5 17.00 10.18 13.74
CA ALA A 5 15.67 10.79 13.93
C ALA A 5 15.30 10.96 15.42
N ARG A 6 15.60 9.97 16.25
CA ARG A 6 15.40 10.04 17.70
C ARG A 6 16.20 11.19 18.33
N GLN A 7 17.47 11.31 17.99
CA GLN A 7 18.35 12.35 18.52
C GLN A 7 17.91 13.76 18.10
N ALA A 8 17.42 13.89 16.85
CA ALA A 8 16.87 15.16 16.36
C ALA A 8 15.63 15.58 17.17
N ALA A 9 14.69 14.67 17.39
CA ALA A 9 13.49 14.95 18.19
C ALA A 9 13.84 15.27 19.65
N GLU A 10 14.81 14.58 20.26
CA GLU A 10 15.29 14.89 21.61
C GLU A 10 15.95 16.28 21.71
N GLN A 11 16.71 16.71 20.68
CA GLN A 11 17.28 18.06 20.62
C GLN A 11 16.19 19.11 20.50
N VAL A 12 15.18 18.86 19.65
CA VAL A 12 14.00 19.75 19.51
C VAL A 12 13.31 19.92 20.87
N MET A 13 13.04 18.82 21.57
CA MET A 13 12.42 18.86 22.90
C MET A 13 13.26 19.64 23.91
N ARG A 14 14.58 19.43 23.94
CA ARG A 14 15.49 20.16 24.85
C ARG A 14 15.48 21.65 24.57
N ALA A 15 15.48 22.05 23.29
CA ALA A 15 15.44 23.48 22.92
C ALA A 15 14.13 24.14 23.37
N LEU A 16 12.99 23.46 23.16
CA LEU A 16 11.67 23.94 23.60
C LEU A 16 11.58 24.04 25.12
N ASN A 17 12.02 23.00 25.85
CA ASN A 17 12.04 22.99 27.30
C ASN A 17 13.01 24.06 27.87
N GLY A 18 14.15 24.25 27.24
CA GLY A 18 15.11 25.31 27.60
C GLY A 18 14.58 26.72 27.41
N ALA A 19 13.64 26.90 26.48
CA ALA A 19 12.91 28.16 26.26
C ALA A 19 11.68 28.33 27.18
N GLY A 20 11.44 27.37 28.11
CA GLY A 20 10.35 27.43 29.08
C GLY A 20 9.02 26.84 28.62
N PHE A 21 9.00 26.13 27.50
CA PHE A 21 7.80 25.45 26.98
C PHE A 21 7.80 23.96 27.35
N GLU A 22 6.63 23.41 27.61
CA GLU A 22 6.48 21.95 27.70
C GLU A 22 6.68 21.32 26.33
N ALA A 23 7.38 20.17 26.25
CA ALA A 23 7.55 19.41 25.04
C ALA A 23 7.69 17.90 25.34
N TYR A 24 6.97 17.08 24.55
CA TYR A 24 6.94 15.61 24.69
C TYR A 24 7.02 14.97 23.30
N LEU A 25 7.64 13.78 23.22
CA LEU A 25 7.32 12.86 22.13
C LEU A 25 5.86 12.42 22.26
N VAL A 26 5.17 12.16 21.15
CA VAL A 26 3.74 11.87 21.16
C VAL A 26 3.30 10.91 20.06
N GLY A 27 2.27 10.16 20.35
CA GLY A 27 1.58 9.38 19.31
C GLY A 27 2.23 8.05 18.97
N GLY A 28 2.37 7.79 17.67
CA GLY A 28 2.87 6.50 17.16
C GLY A 28 4.26 6.13 17.65
N CYS A 29 5.17 7.09 17.72
CA CYS A 29 6.54 6.84 18.16
C CYS A 29 6.58 6.38 19.63
N VAL A 30 5.79 6.96 20.52
CA VAL A 30 5.75 6.56 21.92
C VAL A 30 5.18 5.15 22.07
N ARG A 31 4.08 4.85 21.37
CA ARG A 31 3.54 3.48 21.31
C ARG A 31 4.57 2.48 20.86
N ASP A 32 5.29 2.77 19.77
CA ASP A 32 6.26 1.85 19.18
C ASP A 32 7.46 1.64 20.11
N LEU A 33 7.96 2.69 20.75
CA LEU A 33 8.99 2.59 21.80
C LEU A 33 8.52 1.73 23.00
N VAL A 34 7.29 1.91 23.47
CA VAL A 34 6.70 1.08 24.54
C VAL A 34 6.60 -0.39 24.12
N LEU A 35 6.34 -0.67 22.83
CA LEU A 35 6.32 -2.02 22.26
C LEU A 35 7.72 -2.59 21.96
N GLY A 36 8.81 -1.84 22.23
CA GLY A 36 10.18 -2.24 21.90
C GLY A 36 10.46 -2.25 20.39
N ARG A 37 9.74 -1.45 19.62
CA ARG A 37 9.92 -1.28 18.18
C ARG A 37 10.59 0.05 17.89
N GLU A 38 11.46 0.10 16.89
CA GLU A 38 12.05 1.37 16.43
C GLU A 38 11.04 2.16 15.61
N PRO A 39 10.67 3.38 16.01
CA PRO A 39 9.78 4.24 15.23
C PRO A 39 10.41 4.71 13.93
N LYS A 40 9.59 4.89 12.90
CA LYS A 40 10.03 5.48 11.62
C LYS A 40 10.16 7.00 11.71
N ASP A 41 9.21 7.63 12.41
CA ASP A 41 9.09 9.08 12.55
C ASP A 41 8.91 9.41 14.04
N TYR A 42 9.41 10.57 14.45
CA TYR A 42 9.31 11.04 15.83
C TYR A 42 8.61 12.39 15.85
N ASP A 43 7.39 12.42 16.40
CA ASP A 43 6.57 13.63 16.52
C ASP A 43 6.72 14.22 17.91
N VAL A 44 6.79 15.55 17.97
CA VAL A 44 6.84 16.33 19.22
C VAL A 44 5.54 17.12 19.37
N THR A 45 4.99 17.13 20.58
CA THR A 45 3.90 18.05 20.93
C THR A 45 4.38 19.03 22.01
N THR A 46 3.91 20.29 21.98
CA THR A 46 4.43 21.37 22.83
C THR A 46 3.35 22.39 23.20
N SER A 47 3.57 23.09 24.33
CA SER A 47 2.79 24.28 24.71
C SER A 47 3.17 25.52 23.86
N ALA A 48 4.33 25.50 23.16
CA ALA A 48 4.77 26.61 22.33
C ALA A 48 3.90 26.73 21.06
N ARG A 49 3.50 27.94 20.71
CA ARG A 49 2.78 28.24 19.45
C ARG A 49 3.76 28.29 18.26
N PRO A 50 3.30 28.16 17.01
CA PRO A 50 4.16 28.19 15.84
C PRO A 50 5.11 29.39 15.80
N GLU A 51 4.62 30.59 16.12
CA GLU A 51 5.40 31.80 16.17
C GLU A 51 6.47 31.83 17.28
N GLN A 52 6.35 30.97 18.29
CA GLN A 52 7.34 30.78 19.36
C GLN A 52 8.31 29.62 19.02
N VAL A 53 7.89 28.63 18.26
CA VAL A 53 8.73 27.50 17.80
C VAL A 53 9.72 27.97 16.73
N ILE A 54 9.24 28.69 15.70
CA ILE A 54 10.04 29.09 14.53
C ILE A 54 11.35 29.78 14.89
N PRO A 55 11.40 30.80 15.80
CA PRO A 55 12.63 31.50 16.10
C PRO A 55 13.66 30.70 16.95
N LEU A 56 13.28 29.54 17.48
CA LEU A 56 14.19 28.69 18.26
C LEU A 56 15.10 27.80 17.39
N PHE A 57 14.83 27.71 16.08
CA PHE A 57 15.54 26.82 15.18
C PHE A 57 16.00 27.54 13.91
N GLU A 58 17.18 27.17 13.43
CA GLU A 58 17.78 27.77 12.23
C GLU A 58 16.95 27.51 10.96
N LYS A 59 16.38 26.28 10.86
CA LYS A 59 15.62 25.87 9.68
C LYS A 59 14.29 25.22 10.06
N THR A 60 13.19 25.84 9.59
CA THR A 60 11.83 25.34 9.80
C THR A 60 11.02 25.40 8.51
N VAL A 61 10.02 24.52 8.40
CA VAL A 61 9.02 24.55 7.32
C VAL A 61 7.65 24.77 7.97
N SER A 62 7.01 25.89 7.63
CA SER A 62 5.79 26.36 8.28
C SER A 62 4.51 26.10 7.49
N THR A 63 4.53 25.19 6.51
CA THR A 63 3.35 24.86 5.66
C THR A 63 2.12 24.43 6.49
N GLY A 64 2.34 23.83 7.67
CA GLY A 64 1.28 23.43 8.61
C GLY A 64 1.00 24.43 9.75
N ALA A 65 1.63 25.61 9.75
CA ALA A 65 1.56 26.55 10.89
C ALA A 65 0.13 27.04 11.17
N SER A 66 -0.70 27.20 10.15
CA SER A 66 -2.13 27.53 10.30
C SER A 66 -2.93 26.49 11.07
N PHE A 67 -2.43 25.25 11.12
CA PHE A 67 -3.01 24.13 11.88
C PHE A 67 -2.22 23.83 13.17
N GLY A 68 -1.28 24.70 13.55
CA GLY A 68 -0.47 24.52 14.74
C GLY A 68 0.69 23.53 14.59
N VAL A 69 1.14 23.23 13.37
CA VAL A 69 2.24 22.27 13.12
C VAL A 69 3.40 22.97 12.40
N VAL A 70 4.61 22.81 12.92
CA VAL A 70 5.86 23.31 12.32
C VAL A 70 6.81 22.12 12.15
N THR A 71 7.38 21.94 10.96
CA THR A 71 8.46 20.97 10.77
C THR A 71 9.80 21.62 11.05
N VAL A 72 10.52 21.13 12.06
CA VAL A 72 11.89 21.54 12.38
C VAL A 72 12.85 20.63 11.61
N VAL A 73 13.88 21.22 10.97
CA VAL A 73 14.88 20.49 10.20
C VAL A 73 16.25 20.63 10.90
N LEU A 74 16.75 19.54 11.47
CA LEU A 74 18.08 19.45 12.08
C LEU A 74 18.94 18.49 11.27
N ASP A 75 20.07 18.93 10.75
CA ASP A 75 21.02 18.15 9.95
C ASP A 75 20.36 17.32 8.83
N GLY A 76 19.30 17.87 8.23
CA GLY A 76 18.53 17.22 7.17
C GLY A 76 17.43 16.28 7.66
N VAL A 77 17.28 16.07 8.96
CA VAL A 77 16.21 15.28 9.58
C VAL A 77 15.02 16.19 9.91
N ASN A 78 13.84 15.76 9.50
CA ASN A 78 12.57 16.44 9.75
C ASN A 78 11.94 15.92 11.05
N THR A 79 11.52 16.84 11.94
CA THR A 79 10.75 16.54 13.15
C THR A 79 9.48 17.40 13.11
N GLU A 80 8.31 16.78 13.16
CA GLU A 80 7.04 17.51 13.28
C GLU A 80 6.84 17.98 14.72
N VAL A 81 6.58 19.28 14.90
CA VAL A 81 6.30 19.91 16.18
C VAL A 81 4.89 20.46 16.15
N ALA A 82 4.00 19.86 16.92
CA ALA A 82 2.59 20.24 17.01
C ALA A 82 2.32 21.01 18.31
N THR A 83 1.72 22.20 18.20
CA THR A 83 1.21 22.96 19.36
C THR A 83 0.01 22.24 19.96
N TYR A 84 -0.11 22.21 21.30
CA TYR A 84 -1.29 21.72 22.00
C TYR A 84 -2.53 22.43 21.48
N ARG A 85 -3.56 21.66 21.13
CA ARG A 85 -4.80 22.22 20.63
C ARG A 85 -6.02 21.41 21.08
N SER A 86 -7.14 22.10 21.18
CA SER A 86 -8.46 21.50 21.18
C SER A 86 -9.10 21.78 19.82
N ASP A 87 -9.78 20.81 19.28
CA ASP A 87 -10.39 20.95 17.98
C ASP A 87 -11.80 21.58 18.12
N GLY A 88 -12.09 22.55 17.23
CA GLY A 88 -13.43 23.10 17.08
C GLY A 88 -14.34 22.18 16.25
N ASN A 89 -15.45 22.73 15.76
CA ASN A 89 -16.35 21.97 14.88
C ASN A 89 -15.65 21.57 13.58
N TYR A 90 -16.05 20.43 13.01
CA TYR A 90 -15.54 19.87 11.77
C TYR A 90 -16.63 19.92 10.69
N ALA A 91 -16.76 21.06 9.97
CA ALA A 91 -17.75 21.16 8.91
C ALA A 91 -17.44 20.30 7.71
N ASP A 92 -16.15 20.11 7.39
CA ASP A 92 -15.67 19.26 6.27
C ASP A 92 -15.38 17.81 6.68
N GLY A 93 -15.56 17.46 7.96
CA GLY A 93 -15.24 16.12 8.49
C GLY A 93 -13.75 15.76 8.46
N ARG A 94 -12.85 16.77 8.35
CA ARG A 94 -11.40 16.57 8.31
C ARG A 94 -10.61 17.58 9.11
N HIS A 95 -10.88 18.86 8.87
CA HIS A 95 -10.16 19.95 9.52
C HIS A 95 -11.11 20.65 10.48
N PRO A 96 -10.67 21.01 11.69
CA PRO A 96 -11.46 21.88 12.51
C PRO A 96 -11.61 23.24 11.83
N ASP A 97 -12.81 23.79 11.81
CA ASP A 97 -13.09 25.11 11.24
C ASP A 97 -12.25 26.19 11.90
N ILE A 98 -11.97 26.00 13.19
CA ILE A 98 -11.14 26.88 14.02
C ILE A 98 -10.26 25.99 14.91
N VAL A 99 -8.95 26.25 14.88
CA VAL A 99 -7.98 25.63 15.81
C VAL A 99 -7.94 26.50 17.07
N PHE A 100 -8.33 25.91 18.19
CA PHE A 100 -8.13 26.51 19.50
C PHE A 100 -6.87 25.91 20.13
N TYR A 101 -5.89 26.75 20.43
CA TYR A 101 -4.74 26.29 21.21
C TYR A 101 -5.17 25.96 22.62
N SER A 102 -4.72 24.82 23.14
CA SER A 102 -4.97 24.41 24.51
C SER A 102 -3.74 24.67 25.40
N ASP A 103 -3.99 24.84 26.67
CA ASP A 103 -2.93 25.16 27.62
C ASP A 103 -2.30 23.91 28.24
N THR A 104 -2.93 22.72 28.08
CA THR A 104 -2.48 21.50 28.71
C THR A 104 -2.29 20.34 27.72
N ALA A 105 -1.30 19.50 28.01
CA ALA A 105 -1.04 18.27 27.26
C ALA A 105 -2.21 17.28 27.31
N GLU A 106 -2.94 17.23 28.44
CA GLU A 106 -4.13 16.37 28.63
C GLU A 106 -5.22 16.71 27.60
N GLN A 107 -5.48 18.00 27.37
CA GLN A 107 -6.46 18.42 26.36
C GLN A 107 -6.03 18.03 24.93
N ASP A 108 -4.74 18.15 24.60
CA ASP A 108 -4.23 17.71 23.30
C ASP A 108 -4.35 16.21 23.11
N VAL A 109 -4.08 15.41 24.14
CA VAL A 109 -4.23 13.96 24.13
C VAL A 109 -5.72 13.57 23.98
N SER A 110 -6.60 14.27 24.70
CA SER A 110 -8.03 13.96 24.73
C SER A 110 -8.74 14.08 23.38
N ARG A 111 -8.20 14.83 22.41
CA ARG A 111 -8.74 14.95 21.05
C ARG A 111 -8.22 13.89 20.07
N ARG A 112 -7.23 13.10 20.43
CA ARG A 112 -6.62 12.08 19.56
C ARG A 112 -7.58 10.92 19.31
N ASP A 113 -7.21 10.03 18.39
CA ASP A 113 -8.08 8.94 17.93
C ASP A 113 -8.18 7.80 18.95
N PHE A 114 -7.05 7.17 19.29
CA PHE A 114 -7.02 5.95 20.10
C PHE A 114 -6.06 6.10 21.27
N THR A 115 -6.41 5.45 22.39
CA THR A 115 -5.63 5.48 23.63
C THR A 115 -4.19 5.10 23.45
N ILE A 116 -3.89 4.09 22.61
CA ILE A 116 -2.54 3.64 22.29
C ILE A 116 -1.67 4.70 21.58
N ASN A 117 -2.29 5.73 21.00
CA ASN A 117 -1.63 6.89 20.37
C ASN A 117 -1.76 8.16 21.21
N GLY A 118 -2.34 8.08 22.40
CA GLY A 118 -2.50 9.16 23.35
C GLY A 118 -1.39 9.22 24.40
N LEU A 119 -0.30 8.50 24.19
CA LEU A 119 0.84 8.47 25.11
C LEU A 119 1.81 9.61 24.82
N LEU A 120 2.37 10.16 25.87
CA LEU A 120 3.44 11.17 25.84
C LEU A 120 4.71 10.57 26.43
N MET A 121 5.88 11.00 25.94
CA MET A 121 7.16 10.59 26.52
C MET A 121 8.07 11.79 26.71
N SER A 122 8.71 11.86 27.89
CA SER A 122 9.69 12.87 28.25
C SER A 122 10.98 12.20 28.73
N TYR A 123 12.11 12.87 28.57
CA TYR A 123 13.40 12.43 29.11
C TYR A 123 13.72 13.16 30.44
N ARG A 124 14.47 12.50 31.34
CA ARG A 124 14.82 13.07 32.62
C ARG A 124 15.49 14.44 32.46
N GLY A 125 14.96 15.41 33.18
CA GLY A 125 15.41 16.82 33.16
C GLY A 125 14.61 17.76 32.31
N SER A 126 13.56 17.28 31.67
CA SER A 126 12.81 18.02 30.62
C SER A 126 11.42 18.49 30.99
N SER A 127 10.89 18.47 32.20
CA SER A 127 9.57 19.07 32.41
C SER A 127 9.13 19.33 33.84
N SER A 128 8.27 20.35 33.96
CA SER A 128 7.47 20.73 35.12
C SER A 128 6.55 19.63 35.67
N VAL A 129 6.13 18.65 34.84
CA VAL A 129 5.27 17.54 35.26
C VAL A 129 5.93 16.66 36.35
N LEU A 130 7.25 16.57 36.39
CA LEU A 130 7.96 15.87 37.48
C LEU A 130 7.92 16.65 38.80
N SER A 131 7.69 17.94 38.80
CA SER A 131 7.53 18.72 40.03
C SER A 131 6.17 18.54 40.69
N GLU A 132 5.15 18.20 39.92
CA GLU A 132 3.81 17.90 40.42
C GLU A 132 3.65 16.44 40.87
N ALA A 133 4.47 15.52 40.37
CA ALA A 133 4.49 14.10 40.76
C ALA A 133 5.40 13.81 41.98
N ALA A 134 5.98 14.82 42.60
CA ALA A 134 6.78 14.62 43.82
C ALA A 134 5.91 14.17 45.01
N PRO A 135 6.29 13.16 45.80
CA PRO A 135 5.53 12.70 46.94
C PRO A 135 5.35 13.84 47.93
N GLY A 136 4.12 14.34 48.09
CA GLY A 136 3.79 15.38 49.06
C GLY A 136 3.27 16.71 48.49
N SER A 137 3.19 16.86 47.19
CA SER A 137 2.50 18.02 46.60
C SER A 137 0.96 17.83 46.62
N PRO A 138 0.15 18.83 47.05
CA PRO A 138 -1.29 18.75 47.01
C PRO A 138 -1.79 19.00 45.59
N ALA A 139 -1.30 18.25 44.60
CA ALA A 139 -1.88 18.28 43.26
C ALA A 139 -3.21 17.55 43.30
N GLN A 140 -4.27 18.26 42.98
CA GLN A 140 -5.58 17.68 42.67
C GLN A 140 -5.33 16.52 41.71
N ALA A 141 -5.87 15.34 42.05
CA ALA A 141 -5.68 14.10 41.32
C ALA A 141 -6.06 14.26 39.84
N SER A 142 -5.15 14.71 39.01
CA SER A 142 -5.16 14.46 37.59
C SER A 142 -4.92 12.97 37.43
N SER A 143 -5.86 12.25 36.84
CA SER A 143 -5.84 10.80 36.66
C SER A 143 -4.88 10.38 35.57
N PHE A 144 -3.57 10.54 35.76
CA PHE A 144 -2.56 10.08 34.81
C PHE A 144 -1.61 9.06 35.45
N THR A 145 -1.11 8.15 34.65
CA THR A 145 -0.10 7.16 35.04
C THR A 145 1.26 7.59 34.52
N VAL A 146 2.26 7.54 35.40
CA VAL A 146 3.66 7.80 35.04
C VAL A 146 4.42 6.47 35.13
N SER A 147 5.04 6.05 34.04
CA SER A 147 5.81 4.82 33.96
C SER A 147 7.22 5.08 33.47
N PRO A 148 8.28 4.77 34.26
CA PRO A 148 9.65 4.90 33.79
C PRO A 148 9.97 3.80 32.77
N THR A 149 10.76 4.15 31.76
CA THR A 149 11.33 3.21 30.81
C THR A 149 12.73 2.78 31.21
N PRO A 150 13.28 1.66 30.68
CA PRO A 150 14.62 1.20 31.02
C PRO A 150 15.74 2.19 30.69
N ASP A 151 15.56 3.03 29.67
CA ASP A 151 16.52 4.07 29.25
C ASP A 151 16.38 5.39 30.04
N GLY A 152 15.51 5.39 31.05
CA GLY A 152 15.31 6.54 31.94
C GLY A 152 14.34 7.61 31.41
N ALA A 153 13.66 7.37 30.30
CA ALA A 153 12.55 8.20 29.86
C ALA A 153 11.30 7.93 30.74
N ILE A 154 10.33 8.82 30.65
CA ILE A 154 9.09 8.75 31.42
C ILE A 154 7.91 8.83 30.44
N VAL A 155 7.03 7.82 30.50
CA VAL A 155 5.77 7.83 29.75
C VAL A 155 4.66 8.41 30.64
N VAL A 156 3.93 9.37 30.10
CA VAL A 156 2.75 9.98 30.73
C VAL A 156 1.51 9.54 29.98
N ASP A 157 0.56 8.96 30.71
CA ASP A 157 -0.67 8.37 30.15
C ASP A 157 -1.91 8.94 30.86
N TYR A 158 -2.65 9.77 30.13
CA TYR A 158 -3.92 10.38 30.60
C TYR A 158 -5.16 9.53 30.25
N VAL A 159 -5.04 8.54 29.37
CA VAL A 159 -6.19 7.90 28.72
C VAL A 159 -6.23 6.38 28.87
N GLY A 160 -5.28 5.79 29.58
CA GLY A 160 -5.18 4.34 29.79
C GLY A 160 -4.58 3.59 28.59
N GLY A 161 -3.75 4.25 27.79
CA GLY A 161 -3.12 3.67 26.59
C GLY A 161 -2.09 2.60 26.93
N LEU A 162 -1.37 2.69 28.05
CA LEU A 162 -0.43 1.67 28.51
C LEU A 162 -1.13 0.34 28.83
N ASP A 163 -2.29 0.39 29.45
CA ASP A 163 -3.08 -0.81 29.74
C ASP A 163 -3.67 -1.41 28.46
N ASP A 164 -4.12 -0.57 27.54
CA ASP A 164 -4.59 -1.02 26.23
C ASP A 164 -3.49 -1.66 25.39
N ILE A 165 -2.26 -1.14 25.46
CA ILE A 165 -1.08 -1.79 24.81
C ILE A 165 -0.81 -3.16 25.43
N ARG A 166 -0.80 -3.29 26.78
CA ARG A 166 -0.59 -4.56 27.45
C ARG A 166 -1.66 -5.60 27.11
N ASN A 167 -2.91 -5.15 26.99
CA ASN A 167 -4.06 -5.98 26.64
C ASN A 167 -4.23 -6.17 25.14
N LYS A 168 -3.37 -5.62 24.30
CA LYS A 168 -3.46 -5.64 22.84
C LYS A 168 -4.83 -5.16 22.35
N ASN A 169 -5.28 -4.03 22.84
CA ASN A 169 -6.60 -3.48 22.61
C ASN A 169 -6.54 -2.11 21.94
N ILE A 170 -7.37 -1.87 20.94
CA ILE A 170 -7.56 -0.58 20.29
C ILE A 170 -8.88 0.01 20.79
N ARG A 171 -8.79 1.10 21.54
CA ARG A 171 -9.93 1.78 22.13
C ARG A 171 -9.87 3.27 21.77
N CYS A 172 -11.00 3.83 21.35
CA CYS A 172 -11.14 5.28 21.14
C CYS A 172 -10.95 6.05 22.44
N ILE A 173 -10.36 7.24 22.34
CA ILE A 173 -10.31 8.20 23.45
C ILE A 173 -11.67 8.87 23.57
N GLY A 174 -12.27 8.82 24.76
CA GLY A 174 -13.58 9.39 25.02
C GLY A 174 -14.72 8.63 24.32
N ASN A 175 -15.74 9.33 23.84
CA ASN A 175 -16.89 8.70 23.19
C ASN A 175 -16.58 8.36 21.72
N PRO A 176 -16.60 7.08 21.30
CA PRO A 176 -16.26 6.67 19.95
C PRO A 176 -17.18 7.28 18.87
N THR A 177 -18.47 7.40 19.14
CA THR A 177 -19.45 7.99 18.19
C THR A 177 -19.08 9.44 17.89
N HIS A 178 -18.73 10.23 18.90
CA HIS A 178 -18.26 11.60 18.71
C HIS A 178 -16.98 11.63 17.86
N ARG A 179 -16.01 10.75 18.15
CA ARG A 179 -14.75 10.67 17.40
C ARG A 179 -14.95 10.34 15.92
N PHE A 180 -15.92 9.46 15.61
CA PHE A 180 -16.22 9.10 14.22
C PHE A 180 -17.06 10.14 13.49
N THR A 181 -17.84 10.95 14.19
CA THR A 181 -18.54 12.11 13.57
C THR A 181 -17.59 13.28 13.28
N GLU A 182 -16.54 13.47 14.08
CA GLU A 182 -15.47 14.46 13.82
C GLU A 182 -14.63 14.09 12.57
N ASP A 183 -14.14 12.86 12.50
CA ASP A 183 -13.42 12.32 11.32
C ASP A 183 -13.75 10.84 11.15
N ALA A 184 -14.61 10.55 10.17
CA ALA A 184 -15.02 9.18 9.87
C ALA A 184 -13.88 8.27 9.42
N LEU A 185 -12.73 8.83 8.94
CA LEU A 185 -11.54 8.04 8.61
C LEU A 185 -10.97 7.29 9.82
N ARG A 186 -11.24 7.77 11.04
CA ARG A 186 -10.81 7.08 12.27
C ARG A 186 -11.34 5.64 12.34
N MET A 187 -12.48 5.33 11.72
CA MET A 187 -13.00 3.95 11.62
C MET A 187 -12.03 3.05 10.79
N LEU A 188 -11.56 3.52 9.64
CA LEU A 188 -10.54 2.80 8.86
C LEU A 188 -9.19 2.74 9.56
N ARG A 189 -8.83 3.79 10.30
CA ARG A 189 -7.61 3.79 11.10
C ARG A 189 -7.64 2.72 12.19
N ALA A 190 -8.81 2.42 12.81
CA ALA A 190 -8.96 1.29 13.73
C ALA A 190 -8.62 -0.05 13.03
N CYS A 191 -9.16 -0.27 11.83
CA CYS A 191 -8.86 -1.45 11.01
C CYS A 191 -7.37 -1.53 10.65
N ARG A 192 -6.76 -0.39 10.31
CA ARG A 192 -5.32 -0.32 10.03
C ARG A 192 -4.48 -0.66 11.26
N PHE A 193 -4.80 -0.12 12.43
CA PHE A 193 -4.05 -0.44 13.64
C PHE A 193 -4.22 -1.90 14.05
N ALA A 194 -5.40 -2.51 13.86
CA ALA A 194 -5.60 -3.93 14.03
C ALA A 194 -4.66 -4.73 13.11
N ALA A 195 -4.59 -4.35 11.82
CA ALA A 195 -3.71 -4.96 10.84
C ALA A 195 -2.21 -4.77 11.15
N GLN A 196 -1.80 -3.59 11.61
CA GLN A 196 -0.39 -3.27 11.88
C GLN A 196 0.14 -3.90 13.17
N LEU A 197 -0.69 -3.92 14.21
CA LEU A 197 -0.26 -4.30 15.56
C LEU A 197 -0.66 -5.73 15.93
N GLY A 198 -1.64 -6.33 15.24
CA GLY A 198 -2.25 -7.61 15.63
C GLY A 198 -3.10 -7.48 16.88
N PHE A 199 -3.67 -6.29 17.12
CA PHE A 199 -4.49 -5.99 18.28
C PHE A 199 -5.98 -6.15 17.98
N GLY A 200 -6.76 -6.55 18.99
CA GLY A 200 -8.21 -6.49 18.94
C GLY A 200 -8.74 -5.05 19.07
N VAL A 201 -10.00 -4.85 18.71
CA VAL A 201 -10.71 -3.57 18.90
C VAL A 201 -11.73 -3.74 20.03
N SER A 202 -11.79 -2.76 20.93
CA SER A 202 -12.75 -2.82 22.06
C SER A 202 -14.19 -2.91 21.53
N MET A 203 -15.04 -3.63 22.29
CA MET A 203 -16.45 -3.83 21.93
C MET A 203 -17.17 -2.49 21.68
N GLU A 204 -16.95 -1.51 22.55
CA GLU A 204 -17.54 -0.18 22.43
C GLU A 204 -17.11 0.53 21.13
N THR A 205 -15.82 0.49 20.81
CA THR A 205 -15.29 1.06 19.57
C THR A 205 -15.83 0.33 18.34
N SER A 206 -15.89 -1.01 18.36
CA SER A 206 -16.41 -1.82 17.25
C SER A 206 -17.89 -1.57 16.98
N LEU A 207 -18.73 -1.53 18.04
CA LEU A 207 -20.15 -1.21 17.91
C LEU A 207 -20.40 0.23 17.41
N ALA A 208 -19.51 1.16 17.79
CA ALA A 208 -19.61 2.52 17.28
C ALA A 208 -19.20 2.61 15.79
N ILE A 209 -18.25 1.79 15.33
CA ILE A 209 -17.91 1.69 13.90
C ILE A 209 -19.15 1.20 13.12
N ASP A 210 -19.77 0.10 13.55
CA ASP A 210 -20.95 -0.47 12.90
C ASP A 210 -22.08 0.58 12.79
N ARG A 211 -22.41 1.27 13.87
CA ARG A 211 -23.47 2.29 13.89
C ARG A 211 -23.18 3.51 13.02
N ASN A 212 -21.91 3.84 12.80
CA ASN A 212 -21.47 5.04 12.08
C ASN A 212 -20.83 4.73 10.72
N ALA A 213 -20.82 3.47 10.27
CA ALA A 213 -20.12 3.01 9.08
C ALA A 213 -20.46 3.85 7.82
N ALA A 214 -21.73 4.25 7.68
CA ALA A 214 -22.18 5.07 6.54
C ALA A 214 -21.50 6.44 6.44
N LEU A 215 -20.95 6.98 7.56
CA LEU A 215 -20.24 8.26 7.55
C LEU A 215 -18.96 8.25 6.73
N ILE A 216 -18.37 7.06 6.48
CA ILE A 216 -17.15 6.93 5.67
C ILE A 216 -17.32 7.48 4.26
N ARG A 217 -18.54 7.54 3.72
CA ARG A 217 -18.85 8.15 2.42
C ARG A 217 -18.55 9.64 2.34
N LYS A 218 -18.38 10.33 3.48
CA LYS A 218 -17.99 11.74 3.53
C LYS A 218 -16.47 11.93 3.38
N VAL A 219 -15.70 10.86 3.50
CA VAL A 219 -14.25 10.90 3.39
C VAL A 219 -13.85 10.80 1.92
N SER A 220 -12.85 11.55 1.50
CA SER A 220 -12.33 11.47 0.12
C SER A 220 -11.75 10.09 -0.18
N VAL A 221 -11.92 9.64 -1.41
CA VAL A 221 -11.49 8.31 -1.84
C VAL A 221 -9.99 8.13 -1.67
N GLU A 222 -9.20 9.17 -1.91
CA GLU A 222 -7.74 9.15 -1.78
C GLU A 222 -7.32 8.82 -0.33
N ARG A 223 -8.01 9.39 0.67
CA ARG A 223 -7.74 9.10 2.09
C ARG A 223 -8.14 7.65 2.43
N ILE A 224 -9.28 7.18 1.93
CA ILE A 224 -9.74 5.80 2.09
C ILE A 224 -8.72 4.84 1.49
N THR A 225 -8.30 5.08 0.25
CA THR A 225 -7.34 4.26 -0.47
C THR A 225 -5.98 4.22 0.23
N ALA A 226 -5.50 5.34 0.76
CA ALA A 226 -4.26 5.39 1.53
C ALA A 226 -4.31 4.51 2.79
N GLU A 227 -5.44 4.45 3.49
CA GLU A 227 -5.62 3.55 4.63
C GLU A 227 -5.71 2.07 4.18
N LEU A 228 -6.44 1.78 3.08
CA LEU A 228 -6.52 0.43 2.52
C LEU A 228 -5.15 -0.12 2.11
N LEU A 229 -4.32 0.68 1.42
CA LEU A 229 -2.94 0.30 1.07
C LEU A 229 -2.11 -0.05 2.31
N ARG A 230 -2.27 0.71 3.39
CA ARG A 230 -1.59 0.42 4.67
C ARG A 230 -2.14 -0.82 5.36
N ILE A 231 -3.43 -1.12 5.24
CA ILE A 231 -4.04 -2.34 5.77
C ILE A 231 -3.46 -3.56 5.05
N VAL A 232 -3.52 -3.58 3.71
CA VAL A 232 -3.11 -4.76 2.92
C VAL A 232 -1.61 -5.02 2.92
N SER A 233 -0.79 -4.01 3.28
CA SER A 233 0.67 -4.14 3.43
C SER A 233 1.12 -4.33 4.88
N SER A 234 0.18 -4.68 5.77
CA SER A 234 0.44 -4.90 7.19
C SER A 234 0.59 -6.39 7.53
N PRO A 235 1.34 -6.74 8.61
CA PRO A 235 1.58 -8.14 8.98
C PRO A 235 0.32 -8.94 9.31
N HIS A 236 -0.74 -8.28 9.78
CA HIS A 236 -2.02 -8.88 10.16
C HIS A 236 -3.15 -8.28 9.34
N ALA A 237 -2.96 -8.17 8.02
CA ALA A 237 -3.94 -7.58 7.11
C ALA A 237 -5.32 -8.25 7.19
N ASP A 238 -5.34 -9.57 7.40
CA ASP A 238 -6.53 -10.39 7.61
C ASP A 238 -7.40 -9.88 8.78
N LEU A 239 -6.78 -9.48 9.91
CA LEU A 239 -7.51 -8.91 11.04
C LEU A 239 -8.17 -7.57 10.70
N GLY A 240 -7.46 -6.70 9.96
CA GLY A 240 -8.01 -5.44 9.48
C GLY A 240 -9.20 -5.64 8.54
N LEU A 241 -9.10 -6.60 7.62
CA LEU A 241 -10.18 -6.96 6.70
C LEU A 241 -11.36 -7.62 7.41
N ALA A 242 -11.09 -8.49 8.41
CA ALA A 242 -12.13 -9.08 9.24
C ALA A 242 -12.94 -8.02 9.99
N LEU A 243 -12.28 -7.00 10.52
CA LEU A 243 -12.94 -5.88 11.17
C LEU A 243 -13.78 -5.04 10.19
N LEU A 244 -13.27 -4.75 8.98
CA LEU A 244 -14.03 -4.08 7.92
C LEU A 244 -15.34 -4.82 7.61
N ALA A 245 -15.27 -6.15 7.53
CA ALA A 245 -16.43 -6.98 7.23
C ALA A 245 -17.41 -7.05 8.40
N SER A 246 -16.91 -7.36 9.61
CA SER A 246 -17.75 -7.59 10.80
C SER A 246 -18.47 -6.34 11.29
N THR A 247 -17.93 -5.15 11.03
CA THR A 247 -18.54 -3.85 11.34
C THR A 247 -19.37 -3.26 10.21
N GLY A 248 -19.57 -3.99 9.11
CA GLY A 248 -20.29 -3.48 7.93
C GLY A 248 -19.62 -2.29 7.23
N LEU A 249 -18.43 -1.86 7.66
CA LEU A 249 -17.73 -0.71 7.09
C LEU A 249 -17.38 -0.92 5.61
N LEU A 250 -17.07 -2.16 5.23
CA LEU A 250 -16.78 -2.55 3.84
C LEU A 250 -17.94 -2.21 2.90
N ASP A 251 -19.19 -2.28 3.36
CA ASP A 251 -20.38 -2.04 2.54
C ASP A 251 -20.52 -0.59 2.06
N TYR A 252 -19.74 0.32 2.63
CA TYR A 252 -19.75 1.74 2.29
C TYR A 252 -18.45 2.19 1.59
N LEU A 253 -17.49 1.27 1.36
CA LEU A 253 -16.24 1.59 0.66
C LEU A 253 -16.38 1.49 -0.87
N PRO A 254 -15.63 2.30 -1.63
CA PRO A 254 -15.65 2.25 -3.10
C PRO A 254 -15.28 0.88 -3.68
N ILE A 255 -14.49 0.10 -2.95
CA ILE A 255 -13.96 -1.21 -3.36
C ILE A 255 -14.92 -2.37 -3.05
N ARG A 256 -16.08 -2.12 -2.44
CA ARG A 256 -17.02 -3.14 -1.95
C ARG A 256 -17.29 -4.25 -2.96
N ASP A 257 -17.73 -3.86 -4.15
CA ASP A 257 -18.23 -4.81 -5.14
C ASP A 257 -17.11 -5.69 -5.72
N ALA A 258 -15.89 -5.17 -5.78
CA ALA A 258 -14.72 -5.93 -6.21
C ALA A 258 -14.20 -6.90 -5.13
N VAL A 259 -14.39 -6.58 -3.85
CA VAL A 259 -13.76 -7.33 -2.73
C VAL A 259 -14.73 -8.28 -2.05
N LYS A 260 -15.98 -7.86 -1.83
CA LYS A 260 -16.95 -8.60 -1.00
C LYS A 260 -17.17 -10.05 -1.47
N PRO A 261 -17.26 -10.35 -2.78
CA PRO A 261 -17.48 -11.72 -3.26
C PRO A 261 -16.34 -12.68 -2.94
N SER A 262 -15.11 -12.17 -2.82
CA SER A 262 -13.89 -12.97 -2.64
C SER A 262 -13.10 -12.63 -1.38
N LEU A 263 -13.70 -11.92 -0.43
CA LEU A 263 -13.03 -11.43 0.78
C LEU A 263 -12.35 -12.55 1.57
N ALA A 264 -13.00 -13.70 1.73
CA ALA A 264 -12.42 -14.84 2.44
C ALA A 264 -11.11 -15.31 1.79
N ASN A 265 -11.07 -15.35 0.45
CA ASN A 265 -9.86 -15.72 -0.29
C ASN A 265 -8.77 -14.64 -0.16
N ALA A 266 -9.15 -13.36 -0.17
CA ALA A 266 -8.22 -12.25 0.04
C ALA A 266 -7.60 -12.32 1.46
N MET A 267 -8.42 -12.51 2.48
CA MET A 267 -7.96 -12.67 3.86
C MET A 267 -7.01 -13.86 4.00
N ARG A 268 -7.35 -15.00 3.41
CA ARG A 268 -6.48 -16.19 3.42
C ARG A 268 -5.15 -15.93 2.72
N ARG A 269 -5.14 -15.28 1.55
CA ARG A 269 -3.88 -14.90 0.87
C ARG A 269 -3.00 -14.04 1.76
N LEU A 270 -3.55 -12.97 2.30
CA LEU A 270 -2.81 -12.00 3.11
C LEU A 270 -2.35 -12.59 4.45
N SER A 271 -3.11 -13.51 5.05
CA SER A 271 -2.72 -14.22 6.27
C SER A 271 -1.58 -15.21 6.01
N THR A 272 -1.65 -15.98 4.91
CA THR A 272 -0.63 -16.98 4.56
C THR A 272 0.65 -16.34 3.98
N PHE A 273 0.51 -15.26 3.24
CA PHE A 273 1.61 -14.55 2.55
C PHE A 273 1.59 -13.07 2.87
N PRO A 274 1.90 -12.66 4.11
CA PRO A 274 1.94 -11.24 4.46
C PRO A 274 2.99 -10.49 3.63
N THR A 275 2.66 -9.28 3.22
CA THR A 275 3.54 -8.46 2.38
C THR A 275 3.67 -7.04 2.93
N THR A 276 4.80 -6.40 2.68
CA THR A 276 5.00 -4.96 2.89
C THR A 276 4.84 -4.16 1.60
N ASP A 277 4.73 -4.84 0.45
CA ASP A 277 4.48 -4.23 -0.85
C ASP A 277 2.99 -3.90 -0.97
N GLN A 278 2.68 -2.62 -1.12
CA GLN A 278 1.31 -2.10 -1.20
C GLN A 278 0.60 -2.55 -2.49
N ASP A 279 1.30 -2.63 -3.61
CA ASP A 279 0.73 -3.03 -4.90
C ASP A 279 0.39 -4.52 -4.90
N LEU A 280 1.29 -5.35 -4.38
CA LEU A 280 1.02 -6.77 -4.21
C LEU A 280 -0.14 -7.00 -3.23
N GLY A 281 -0.14 -6.32 -2.08
CA GLY A 281 -1.22 -6.42 -1.10
C GLY A 281 -2.58 -6.01 -1.68
N MET A 282 -2.63 -4.94 -2.45
CA MET A 282 -3.86 -4.50 -3.13
C MET A 282 -4.27 -5.49 -4.24
N ALA A 283 -3.33 -6.00 -5.02
CA ALA A 283 -3.61 -7.05 -6.01
C ALA A 283 -4.17 -8.31 -5.34
N MET A 284 -3.64 -8.73 -4.18
CA MET A 284 -4.17 -9.85 -3.38
C MET A 284 -5.62 -9.60 -2.94
N LEU A 285 -5.93 -8.37 -2.55
CA LEU A 285 -7.27 -7.98 -2.08
C LEU A 285 -8.31 -8.08 -3.20
N ILE A 286 -7.99 -7.60 -4.41
CA ILE A 286 -8.94 -7.53 -5.53
C ILE A 286 -8.83 -8.70 -6.51
N ALA A 287 -7.90 -9.61 -6.32
CA ALA A 287 -7.63 -10.73 -7.24
C ALA A 287 -8.81 -11.73 -7.41
N GLY A 288 -9.82 -11.64 -6.58
CA GLY A 288 -11.02 -12.48 -6.69
C GLY A 288 -12.18 -11.81 -7.42
N ALA A 289 -12.04 -10.55 -7.82
CA ALA A 289 -13.02 -9.88 -8.67
C ALA A 289 -13.16 -10.63 -10.00
N ASP A 290 -14.38 -10.73 -10.52
CA ASP A 290 -14.61 -11.38 -11.82
C ASP A 290 -13.90 -10.56 -12.92
N PRO A 291 -12.91 -11.16 -13.62
CA PRO A 291 -12.16 -10.44 -14.64
C PRO A 291 -13.02 -10.09 -15.87
N CYS A 292 -14.18 -10.73 -16.06
CA CYS A 292 -15.11 -10.41 -17.13
C CYS A 292 -16.00 -9.20 -16.79
N GLU A 293 -16.21 -8.94 -15.48
CA GLU A 293 -17.06 -7.85 -15.00
C GLU A 293 -16.26 -6.66 -14.47
N THR A 294 -14.97 -6.85 -14.13
CA THR A 294 -14.16 -5.83 -13.50
C THR A 294 -13.02 -5.37 -14.41
N ASP A 295 -13.10 -4.14 -14.89
CA ASP A 295 -11.95 -3.44 -15.46
C ASP A 295 -11.02 -2.99 -14.33
N ASN A 296 -9.95 -3.77 -14.11
CA ASN A 296 -8.97 -3.51 -13.05
C ASN A 296 -8.25 -2.17 -13.22
N GLY A 297 -8.04 -1.70 -14.45
CA GLY A 297 -7.46 -0.40 -14.74
C GLY A 297 -8.40 0.73 -14.30
N HIS A 298 -9.69 0.65 -14.66
CA HIS A 298 -10.70 1.58 -14.20
C HIS A 298 -10.87 1.55 -12.68
N LEU A 299 -10.95 0.37 -12.07
CA LEU A 299 -11.04 0.22 -10.62
C LEU A 299 -9.89 0.94 -9.90
N CYS A 300 -8.65 0.69 -10.32
CA CYS A 300 -7.48 1.28 -9.69
C CYS A 300 -7.41 2.80 -9.88
N LYS A 301 -7.59 3.28 -11.12
CA LYS A 301 -7.38 4.68 -11.47
C LYS A 301 -8.58 5.56 -11.15
N GLU A 302 -9.78 5.15 -11.53
CA GLU A 302 -10.96 6.01 -11.44
C GLU A 302 -11.75 5.81 -10.15
N VAL A 303 -11.83 4.57 -9.64
CA VAL A 303 -12.57 4.28 -8.41
C VAL A 303 -11.71 4.49 -7.18
N LEU A 304 -10.49 3.96 -7.15
CA LEU A 304 -9.57 4.07 -6.03
C LEU A 304 -8.66 5.31 -6.08
N LYS A 305 -8.66 6.06 -7.20
CA LYS A 305 -7.84 7.26 -7.36
C LYS A 305 -6.35 7.05 -7.08
N LEU A 306 -5.84 5.87 -7.42
CA LEU A 306 -4.41 5.56 -7.31
C LEU A 306 -3.60 6.36 -8.34
N SER A 307 -2.31 6.58 -8.06
CA SER A 307 -1.38 7.14 -9.04
C SER A 307 -1.31 6.25 -10.30
N SER A 308 -0.89 6.82 -11.42
CA SER A 308 -0.74 6.04 -12.66
C SER A 308 0.24 4.89 -12.50
N GLU A 309 1.28 5.05 -11.69
CA GLU A 309 2.29 4.03 -11.39
C GLU A 309 1.66 2.86 -10.63
N HIS A 310 1.04 3.10 -9.48
CA HIS A 310 0.35 2.07 -8.70
C HIS A 310 -0.78 1.39 -9.49
N SER A 311 -1.58 2.18 -10.23
CA SER A 311 -2.67 1.63 -11.06
C SER A 311 -2.15 0.66 -12.11
N SER A 312 -1.06 1.04 -12.82
CA SER A 312 -0.45 0.18 -13.84
C SER A 312 0.20 -1.06 -13.24
N ALA A 313 0.87 -0.93 -12.09
CA ALA A 313 1.50 -2.05 -11.40
C ALA A 313 0.46 -3.08 -10.91
N ILE A 314 -0.61 -2.62 -10.26
CA ILE A 314 -1.67 -3.50 -9.73
C ILE A 314 -2.46 -4.17 -10.86
N ALA A 315 -2.92 -3.40 -11.87
CA ALA A 315 -3.67 -3.94 -12.99
C ALA A 315 -2.83 -4.94 -13.79
N GLY A 316 -1.55 -4.61 -14.04
CA GLY A 316 -0.63 -5.51 -14.73
C GLY A 316 -0.29 -6.76 -13.93
N ALA A 317 -0.18 -6.68 -12.60
CA ALA A 317 -0.02 -7.87 -11.76
C ALA A 317 -1.21 -8.84 -11.90
N LEU A 318 -2.44 -8.31 -11.94
CA LEU A 318 -3.65 -9.11 -12.14
C LEU A 318 -3.72 -9.70 -13.56
N GLU A 319 -3.31 -8.95 -14.59
CA GLU A 319 -3.18 -9.43 -15.97
C GLU A 319 -2.18 -10.59 -16.06
N VAL A 320 -0.99 -10.44 -15.49
CA VAL A 320 0.04 -11.50 -15.47
C VAL A 320 -0.45 -12.73 -14.72
N ARG A 321 -1.08 -12.56 -13.56
CA ARG A 321 -1.72 -13.65 -12.82
C ARG A 321 -2.71 -14.42 -13.70
N MET A 322 -3.59 -13.70 -14.39
CA MET A 322 -4.60 -14.30 -15.29
C MET A 322 -3.94 -14.99 -16.49
N GLY A 323 -2.95 -14.35 -17.10
CA GLY A 323 -2.17 -14.94 -18.19
C GLY A 323 -1.50 -16.25 -17.80
N LEU A 324 -1.02 -16.37 -16.57
CA LEU A 324 -0.38 -17.57 -16.05
C LEU A 324 -1.37 -18.66 -15.62
N LEU A 325 -2.54 -18.30 -15.06
CA LEU A 325 -3.48 -19.27 -14.45
C LEU A 325 -4.64 -19.67 -15.36
N VAL A 326 -5.23 -18.71 -16.11
CA VAL A 326 -6.47 -18.96 -16.87
C VAL A 326 -6.20 -19.09 -18.36
N ASN A 327 -5.42 -18.17 -18.92
CA ASN A 327 -5.07 -18.16 -20.34
C ASN A 327 -3.74 -18.85 -20.60
N GLY A 328 -3.14 -19.38 -19.53
CA GLY A 328 -1.88 -20.09 -19.63
C GLY A 328 -2.05 -21.35 -20.47
N PRO A 329 -1.08 -21.67 -21.32
CA PRO A 329 -1.05 -22.87 -22.16
C PRO A 329 -1.09 -24.17 -21.35
N PHE A 330 -1.14 -24.09 -20.00
CA PHE A 330 -1.19 -25.22 -19.08
C PHE A 330 -2.43 -26.12 -19.22
N TYR A 331 -3.53 -25.59 -19.77
CA TYR A 331 -4.73 -26.40 -19.92
C TYR A 331 -4.66 -27.39 -21.09
N HIS A 332 -3.75 -27.15 -22.07
CA HIS A 332 -3.76 -27.97 -23.30
C HIS A 332 -2.41 -28.57 -23.71
N ASP A 333 -1.26 -28.01 -23.35
CA ASP A 333 0.06 -28.57 -23.67
C ASP A 333 1.20 -27.94 -22.86
N PRO A 334 1.78 -28.69 -21.88
CA PRO A 334 2.88 -28.18 -21.07
C PRO A 334 4.18 -27.88 -21.85
N GLU A 335 4.35 -28.46 -23.03
CA GLU A 335 5.56 -28.26 -23.87
C GLU A 335 5.45 -27.07 -24.82
N SER A 336 4.23 -26.54 -25.03
CA SER A 336 3.97 -25.42 -25.96
C SER A 336 4.23 -24.03 -25.40
N HIS A 337 4.81 -23.90 -24.19
CA HIS A 337 5.20 -22.62 -23.63
C HIS A 337 6.41 -22.06 -24.35
N SER A 338 6.17 -21.37 -25.42
CA SER A 338 7.24 -20.60 -26.02
C SER A 338 7.74 -19.58 -24.99
N ARG A 339 9.02 -19.71 -24.62
CA ARG A 339 9.71 -18.85 -23.65
C ARG A 339 9.52 -17.35 -23.94
N PHE A 340 9.34 -17.00 -25.24
CA PHE A 340 9.10 -15.62 -25.65
C PHE A 340 7.81 -15.05 -25.09
N ARG A 341 6.71 -15.83 -25.01
CA ARG A 341 5.42 -15.37 -24.44
C ARG A 341 5.55 -15.03 -22.97
N LEU A 342 6.26 -15.88 -22.20
CA LEU A 342 6.54 -15.62 -20.80
C LEU A 342 7.39 -14.36 -20.64
N LYS A 343 8.48 -14.22 -21.43
CA LYS A 343 9.33 -13.04 -21.42
C LYS A 343 8.56 -11.77 -21.82
N ARG A 344 7.64 -11.85 -22.79
CA ARG A 344 6.76 -10.73 -23.16
C ARG A 344 5.78 -10.38 -22.03
N LEU A 345 5.18 -11.38 -21.40
CA LEU A 345 4.29 -11.18 -20.25
C LEU A 345 5.03 -10.49 -19.10
N MET A 346 6.30 -10.82 -18.88
CA MET A 346 7.15 -10.18 -17.87
C MET A 346 7.50 -8.70 -18.17
N ARG A 347 7.14 -8.15 -19.34
CA ARG A 347 7.24 -6.72 -19.67
C ARG A 347 6.11 -5.89 -19.09
N THR A 348 5.03 -6.51 -18.64
CA THR A 348 3.87 -5.85 -18.02
C THR A 348 4.30 -5.19 -16.71
N PRO A 349 3.89 -3.94 -16.42
CA PRO A 349 4.12 -3.33 -15.10
C PRO A 349 3.59 -4.23 -13.98
N GLY A 350 4.35 -4.38 -12.90
CA GLY A 350 3.95 -5.25 -11.78
C GLY A 350 4.00 -6.75 -12.07
N ALA A 351 4.66 -7.20 -13.15
CA ALA A 351 4.72 -8.62 -13.54
C ALA A 351 5.24 -9.53 -12.43
N MET A 352 6.26 -9.12 -11.68
CA MET A 352 6.79 -9.90 -10.56
C MET A 352 5.74 -10.14 -9.47
N ASN A 353 4.93 -9.12 -9.14
CA ASN A 353 3.81 -9.23 -8.23
C ASN A 353 2.73 -10.18 -8.78
N GLY A 354 2.50 -10.16 -10.10
CA GLY A 354 1.58 -11.08 -10.77
C GLY A 354 2.03 -12.54 -10.69
N VAL A 355 3.32 -12.81 -10.88
CA VAL A 355 3.90 -14.16 -10.70
C VAL A 355 3.79 -14.60 -9.24
N ALA A 356 4.13 -13.73 -8.28
CA ALA A 356 4.01 -14.03 -6.86
C ALA A 356 2.55 -14.36 -6.48
N LEU A 357 1.59 -13.60 -6.97
CA LEU A 357 0.16 -13.81 -6.73
C LEU A 357 -0.34 -15.12 -7.36
N ALA A 358 0.06 -15.44 -8.58
CA ALA A 358 -0.28 -16.70 -9.23
C ALA A 358 0.28 -17.91 -8.47
N ARG A 359 1.53 -17.80 -7.99
CA ARG A 359 2.17 -18.82 -7.15
C ARG A 359 1.40 -19.08 -5.86
N GLN A 360 0.97 -18.00 -5.19
CA GLN A 360 0.17 -18.11 -3.96
C GLN A 360 -1.15 -18.83 -4.22
N ASP A 361 -1.85 -18.53 -5.30
CA ASP A 361 -3.10 -19.19 -5.65
C ASP A 361 -2.93 -20.70 -5.87
N VAL A 362 -1.85 -21.12 -6.53
CA VAL A 362 -1.53 -22.55 -6.73
C VAL A 362 -1.24 -23.23 -5.39
N LEU A 363 -0.48 -22.58 -4.50
CA LEU A 363 -0.15 -23.13 -3.19
C LEU A 363 -1.39 -23.26 -2.30
N LEU A 364 -2.27 -22.26 -2.28
CA LEU A 364 -3.51 -22.26 -1.50
C LEU A 364 -4.49 -23.36 -1.96
N ARG A 365 -4.66 -23.54 -3.27
CA ARG A 365 -5.49 -24.62 -3.83
C ARG A 365 -4.97 -26.00 -3.44
N ARG A 366 -3.65 -26.18 -3.43
CA ARG A 366 -3.02 -27.45 -3.01
C ARG A 366 -3.35 -27.82 -1.55
N GLU A 367 -3.45 -26.83 -0.66
CA GLU A 367 -3.81 -27.04 0.75
C GLU A 367 -5.28 -27.42 0.93
N GLU A 368 -6.20 -26.74 0.21
CA GLU A 368 -7.65 -26.99 0.31
C GLU A 368 -8.05 -28.41 -0.07
N GLU A 369 -7.41 -28.94 -1.08
CA GLU A 369 -7.79 -30.19 -1.71
C GLU A 369 -7.15 -31.42 -1.03
N GLY A 370 -6.22 -31.22 -0.09
CA GLY A 370 -5.55 -32.33 0.65
C GLY A 370 -6.39 -32.96 1.76
N GLY A 371 -7.61 -32.52 2.01
CA GLY A 371 -8.42 -32.88 3.18
C GLY A 371 -9.54 -33.92 2.97
N GLY A 372 -9.79 -34.42 1.77
CA GLY A 372 -10.90 -35.34 1.50
C GLY A 372 -10.47 -36.61 0.77
N GLY A 373 -11.06 -37.77 1.07
CA GLY A 373 -10.74 -39.12 0.58
C GLY A 373 -10.75 -39.30 -0.95
N GLU A 374 -9.91 -38.57 -1.63
CA GLU A 374 -9.72 -38.60 -3.07
C GLU A 374 -8.93 -39.83 -3.55
N ALA A 375 -9.23 -40.27 -4.76
CA ALA A 375 -8.47 -41.33 -5.42
C ALA A 375 -6.98 -40.86 -5.55
N GLU A 376 -6.05 -41.74 -5.15
CA GLU A 376 -4.59 -41.48 -5.17
C GLU A 376 -4.10 -41.00 -6.56
N LEU A 377 -4.74 -41.41 -7.63
CA LEU A 377 -4.44 -40.98 -8.99
C LEU A 377 -4.74 -39.48 -9.20
N ALA A 378 -5.87 -39.01 -8.70
CA ALA A 378 -6.26 -37.57 -8.79
C ALA A 378 -5.30 -36.69 -8.02
N LYS A 379 -4.84 -37.12 -6.84
CA LYS A 379 -3.82 -36.47 -6.05
C LYS A 379 -2.48 -36.35 -6.80
N GLN A 380 -2.02 -37.44 -7.44
CA GLN A 380 -0.78 -37.44 -8.21
C GLN A 380 -0.85 -36.51 -9.43
N TYR A 381 -2.00 -36.47 -10.14
CA TYR A 381 -2.20 -35.53 -11.25
C TYR A 381 -2.12 -34.06 -10.79
N ARG A 382 -2.73 -33.72 -9.67
CA ARG A 382 -2.71 -32.35 -9.12
C ARG A 382 -1.34 -31.96 -8.63
N GLU A 383 -0.63 -32.85 -7.94
CA GLU A 383 0.74 -32.58 -7.51
C GLU A 383 1.68 -32.35 -8.70
N ARG A 384 1.49 -33.13 -9.78
CA ARG A 384 2.26 -32.94 -11.02
C ARG A 384 1.93 -31.59 -11.67
N ALA A 385 0.66 -31.23 -11.79
CA ALA A 385 0.24 -29.95 -12.34
C ALA A 385 0.78 -28.78 -11.49
N ALA A 386 0.66 -28.85 -10.16
CA ALA A 386 1.20 -27.83 -9.27
C ALA A 386 2.72 -27.65 -9.42
N ARG A 387 3.48 -28.73 -9.56
CA ARG A 387 4.93 -28.68 -9.81
C ARG A 387 5.24 -27.96 -11.13
N GLN A 388 4.54 -28.29 -12.21
CA GLN A 388 4.73 -27.62 -13.50
C GLN A 388 4.48 -26.10 -13.42
N TYR A 389 3.44 -25.66 -12.67
CA TYR A 389 3.21 -24.25 -12.41
C TYR A 389 4.37 -23.62 -11.65
N LEU A 390 4.86 -24.27 -10.60
CA LEU A 390 5.97 -23.77 -9.80
C LEU A 390 7.25 -23.62 -10.65
N ASP A 391 7.55 -24.60 -11.50
CA ASP A 391 8.72 -24.55 -12.41
C ASP A 391 8.65 -23.31 -13.35
N VAL A 392 7.45 -22.98 -13.85
CA VAL A 392 7.27 -21.77 -14.69
C VAL A 392 7.41 -20.48 -13.87
N PHE A 393 6.86 -20.45 -12.65
CA PHE A 393 7.03 -19.28 -11.79
C PHE A 393 8.50 -19.07 -11.43
N ASP A 394 9.23 -20.15 -11.10
CA ASP A 394 10.66 -20.07 -10.81
C ASP A 394 11.45 -19.62 -12.03
N TYR A 395 11.09 -20.07 -13.25
CA TYR A 395 11.66 -19.54 -14.49
C TYR A 395 11.38 -18.05 -14.66
N CYS A 396 10.12 -17.59 -14.51
CA CYS A 396 9.79 -16.16 -14.61
C CYS A 396 10.57 -15.31 -13.60
N MET A 397 10.71 -15.80 -12.36
CA MET A 397 11.45 -15.13 -11.28
C MET A 397 12.97 -15.09 -11.53
N SER A 398 13.52 -16.02 -12.32
CA SER A 398 14.93 -16.07 -12.67
C SER A 398 15.33 -15.12 -13.81
N LEU A 399 14.36 -14.56 -14.55
CA LEU A 399 14.63 -13.69 -15.70
C LEU A 399 15.23 -12.36 -15.29
N THR A 400 16.33 -12.01 -15.96
CA THR A 400 16.96 -10.68 -15.83
C THR A 400 16.28 -9.64 -16.76
N PRO A 401 16.47 -8.34 -16.54
CA PRO A 401 15.99 -7.32 -17.47
C PRO A 401 16.50 -7.53 -18.92
N GLY A 402 17.72 -8.04 -19.09
CA GLY A 402 18.28 -8.37 -20.40
C GLY A 402 17.61 -9.55 -21.07
N ASP A 403 17.14 -10.55 -20.29
CA ASP A 403 16.37 -11.68 -20.82
C ASP A 403 14.98 -11.25 -21.30
N ILE A 404 14.37 -10.30 -20.59
CA ILE A 404 13.03 -9.79 -20.87
C ILE A 404 13.02 -8.80 -22.04
N ARG A 405 14.03 -7.93 -22.11
CA ARG A 405 14.22 -6.90 -23.15
C ARG A 405 15.64 -6.94 -23.68
N PRO A 406 16.00 -7.96 -24.49
CA PRO A 406 17.31 -8.00 -25.11
C PRO A 406 17.49 -6.84 -26.08
N GLU A 407 18.73 -6.46 -26.32
CA GLU A 407 19.07 -5.51 -27.35
C GLU A 407 18.68 -6.07 -28.74
N ARG A 408 17.98 -5.26 -29.53
CA ARG A 408 17.48 -5.70 -30.84
C ARG A 408 18.62 -5.99 -31.81
N LEU A 409 18.64 -7.19 -32.39
CA LEU A 409 19.62 -7.62 -33.39
C LEU A 409 19.33 -7.05 -34.78
N VAL A 410 18.07 -6.69 -35.08
CA VAL A 410 17.64 -6.06 -36.35
C VAL A 410 16.82 -4.82 -36.00
N THR A 411 17.11 -3.74 -36.77
CA THR A 411 16.46 -2.43 -36.63
C THR A 411 15.63 -2.09 -37.86
N GLY A 412 14.85 -1.00 -37.81
CA GLY A 412 14.17 -0.49 -38.99
C GLY A 412 15.09 -0.09 -40.13
N ASP A 413 16.28 0.43 -39.81
CA ASP A 413 17.28 0.81 -40.82
C ASP A 413 17.80 -0.41 -41.56
N ASP A 414 17.95 -1.55 -40.91
CA ASP A 414 18.32 -2.81 -41.55
C ASP A 414 17.25 -3.26 -42.56
N LEU A 415 15.98 -3.11 -42.24
CA LEU A 415 14.89 -3.45 -43.14
C LEU A 415 14.85 -2.50 -44.35
N ILE A 416 15.16 -1.21 -44.16
CA ILE A 416 15.30 -0.24 -45.24
C ILE A 416 16.48 -0.65 -46.15
N ALA A 417 17.62 -1.01 -45.56
CA ALA A 417 18.78 -1.48 -46.30
C ALA A 417 18.52 -2.77 -47.11
N MET A 418 17.54 -3.59 -46.64
CA MET A 418 17.04 -4.77 -47.33
C MET A 418 16.02 -4.44 -48.43
N GLY A 419 15.69 -3.16 -48.66
CA GLY A 419 14.81 -2.70 -49.73
C GLY A 419 13.33 -2.66 -49.36
N MET A 420 12.99 -2.69 -48.06
CA MET A 420 11.59 -2.54 -47.60
C MET A 420 11.20 -1.07 -47.43
N GLU A 421 9.95 -0.76 -47.72
CA GLU A 421 9.39 0.56 -47.41
C GLU A 421 8.82 0.59 -45.95
N PRO A 422 9.04 1.70 -45.20
CA PRO A 422 8.49 1.85 -43.85
C PRO A 422 6.96 1.70 -43.83
N GLY A 423 6.47 0.77 -42.97
CA GLY A 423 5.05 0.50 -42.88
C GLY A 423 4.69 -0.59 -41.85
N ARG A 424 3.46 -1.09 -41.90
CA ARG A 424 2.97 -2.14 -40.98
C ARG A 424 3.83 -3.41 -41.03
N GLY A 425 4.42 -3.75 -42.19
CA GLY A 425 5.29 -4.90 -42.36
C GLY A 425 6.56 -4.84 -41.50
N PHE A 426 7.10 -3.63 -41.25
CA PHE A 426 8.29 -3.46 -40.40
C PHE A 426 8.03 -4.01 -38.99
N ARG A 427 6.92 -3.60 -38.39
CA ARG A 427 6.58 -4.03 -37.02
C ARG A 427 6.41 -5.54 -36.95
N ILE A 428 5.74 -6.12 -37.93
CA ILE A 428 5.50 -7.57 -37.99
C ILE A 428 6.84 -8.33 -38.02
N ILE A 429 7.77 -7.90 -38.90
CA ILE A 429 9.08 -8.56 -39.04
C ILE A 429 9.95 -8.34 -37.81
N LEU A 430 10.04 -7.10 -37.31
CA LEU A 430 10.84 -6.79 -36.11
C LEU A 430 10.33 -7.55 -34.88
N ASP A 431 9.02 -7.63 -34.69
CA ASP A 431 8.41 -8.35 -33.57
C ASP A 431 8.63 -9.88 -33.71
N ALA A 432 8.56 -10.42 -34.92
CA ALA A 432 8.80 -11.84 -35.17
C ALA A 432 10.27 -12.25 -35.04
N VAL A 433 11.21 -11.40 -35.45
CA VAL A 433 12.64 -11.61 -35.22
C VAL A 433 12.98 -11.52 -33.73
N GLU A 434 12.39 -10.56 -33.03
CA GLU A 434 12.53 -10.45 -31.57
C GLU A 434 11.98 -11.71 -30.85
N ASP A 435 10.86 -12.29 -31.33
CA ASP A 435 10.35 -13.55 -30.77
C ASP A 435 11.35 -14.71 -30.93
N LEU A 436 11.97 -14.84 -32.11
CA LEU A 436 13.03 -15.84 -32.32
C LEU A 436 14.25 -15.60 -31.42
N GLN A 437 14.61 -14.33 -31.19
CA GLN A 437 15.68 -13.96 -30.28
C GLN A 437 15.32 -14.30 -28.83
N LEU A 438 14.11 -14.00 -28.39
CA LEU A 438 13.61 -14.35 -27.04
C LEU A 438 13.53 -15.86 -26.81
N GLU A 439 13.27 -16.65 -27.87
CA GLU A 439 13.32 -18.13 -27.84
C GLU A 439 14.76 -18.69 -27.84
N GLY A 440 15.76 -17.87 -28.16
CA GLY A 440 17.14 -18.29 -28.32
C GLY A 440 17.42 -19.03 -29.63
N ARG A 441 16.49 -18.94 -30.60
CA ARG A 441 16.67 -19.51 -31.98
C ARG A 441 17.50 -18.65 -32.87
N VAL A 442 17.67 -17.39 -32.51
CA VAL A 442 18.52 -16.38 -33.19
C VAL A 442 19.32 -15.70 -32.10
N ALA A 443 20.64 -15.79 -32.19
CA ALA A 443 21.59 -15.25 -31.21
C ALA A 443 22.52 -14.17 -31.79
N THR A 444 22.68 -14.15 -33.12
CA THR A 444 23.57 -13.23 -33.78
C THR A 444 22.82 -12.33 -34.76
N ARG A 445 23.42 -11.14 -35.07
CA ARG A 445 22.87 -10.21 -36.05
C ARG A 445 22.74 -10.85 -37.45
N GLY A 446 23.66 -11.72 -37.84
CA GLY A 446 23.61 -12.41 -39.12
C GLY A 446 22.43 -13.34 -39.25
N GLU A 447 22.16 -14.18 -38.21
CA GLU A 447 21.01 -15.06 -38.16
C GLU A 447 19.70 -14.25 -38.14
N ALA A 448 19.67 -13.11 -37.44
CA ALA A 448 18.53 -12.23 -37.37
C ALA A 448 18.17 -11.57 -38.69
N LEU A 449 19.19 -11.13 -39.48
CA LEU A 449 18.99 -10.59 -40.81
C LEU A 449 18.51 -11.67 -41.79
N GLU A 450 19.03 -12.89 -41.71
CA GLU A 450 18.55 -14.02 -42.53
C GLU A 450 17.08 -14.33 -42.23
N ALA A 451 16.73 -14.38 -40.96
CA ALA A 451 15.33 -14.60 -40.56
C ALA A 451 14.41 -13.47 -41.03
N ALA A 452 14.83 -12.20 -40.91
CA ALA A 452 14.08 -11.06 -41.40
C ALA A 452 13.88 -11.12 -42.96
N GLY A 453 14.91 -11.58 -43.71
CA GLY A 453 14.82 -11.77 -45.16
C GLY A 453 13.76 -12.79 -45.57
N LYS A 454 13.72 -13.96 -44.89
CA LYS A 454 12.70 -14.99 -45.11
C LYS A 454 11.30 -14.49 -44.81
N MET A 455 11.13 -13.70 -43.73
CA MET A 455 9.86 -13.14 -43.37
C MET A 455 9.38 -12.03 -44.32
N ARG A 456 10.29 -11.23 -44.86
CA ARG A 456 9.99 -10.24 -45.88
C ARG A 456 9.32 -10.88 -47.09
N GLU A 457 9.93 -11.95 -47.65
CA GLU A 457 9.40 -12.69 -48.79
C GLU A 457 8.00 -13.20 -48.55
N ALA A 458 7.71 -13.69 -47.32
CA ALA A 458 6.39 -14.16 -46.92
C ALA A 458 5.36 -13.03 -46.79
N VAL A 459 5.75 -11.86 -46.26
CA VAL A 459 4.90 -10.67 -46.15
C VAL A 459 4.59 -10.08 -47.52
N GLU A 460 5.56 -9.97 -48.41
CA GLU A 460 5.38 -9.49 -49.76
C GLU A 460 4.49 -10.43 -50.59
N ALA A 461 4.63 -11.75 -50.44
CA ALA A 461 3.74 -12.74 -51.08
C ALA A 461 2.31 -12.63 -50.60
N SER A 462 2.09 -12.30 -49.31
CA SER A 462 0.74 -12.15 -48.73
C SER A 462 0.04 -10.82 -49.11
N THR A 463 0.83 -9.78 -49.39
CA THR A 463 0.34 -8.44 -49.79
C THR A 463 0.20 -8.30 -51.32
N GLY A 464 0.86 -9.19 -52.10
CA GLY A 464 0.86 -9.16 -53.58
C GLY A 464 -0.28 -9.94 -54.27
N SER A 465 -1.13 -10.65 -53.56
CA SER A 465 -2.24 -11.45 -54.12
C SER A 465 -3.62 -10.94 -53.72
N GLY A 466 -4.04 -9.82 -54.36
CA GLY A 466 -5.41 -9.38 -54.30
C GLY A 466 -5.70 -8.30 -55.35
N PRO A 467 -6.45 -8.61 -56.45
CA PRO A 467 -6.96 -7.56 -57.30
C PRO A 467 -8.09 -6.81 -56.56
N ASN A 468 -7.99 -5.52 -56.62
CA ASN A 468 -8.99 -4.57 -56.10
C ASN A 468 -10.37 -4.83 -56.79
N PRO A 469 -11.38 -5.41 -56.12
CA PRO A 469 -12.69 -5.53 -56.74
C PRO A 469 -13.61 -4.40 -56.23
N CYS A 470 -13.42 -3.20 -56.81
CA CYS A 470 -14.46 -2.15 -56.75
C CYS A 470 -14.11 -1.05 -57.76
N GLY A 471 -14.24 -1.42 -59.03
CA GLY A 471 -14.51 -0.47 -60.08
C GLY A 471 -16.01 -0.47 -60.35
N GLU A 472 -16.80 0.16 -59.46
CA GLU A 472 -18.18 0.52 -59.81
C GLU A 472 -18.22 1.94 -60.35
N ALA A 473 -18.58 1.99 -61.64
CA ALA A 473 -18.88 3.19 -62.39
C ALA A 473 -20.05 3.94 -61.74
N VAL A 474 -19.86 5.23 -61.48
CA VAL A 474 -20.91 6.17 -61.15
C VAL A 474 -21.65 6.50 -62.44
N PRO A 475 -23.00 6.31 -62.54
CA PRO A 475 -23.75 6.82 -63.67
C PRO A 475 -23.98 8.32 -63.48
N GLU A 476 -23.58 9.09 -64.45
CA GLU A 476 -24.03 10.47 -64.68
C GLU A 476 -25.55 10.52 -64.72
N LYS A 477 -26.14 11.37 -63.91
CA LYS A 477 -27.49 11.84 -64.10
C LYS A 477 -27.48 13.27 -64.62
N GLY A 478 -28.12 13.42 -65.78
CA GLY A 478 -28.51 14.69 -66.30
C GLY A 478 -29.64 15.36 -65.50
#